data_cb93381a1608d33f0b6db35194c05d07
#
_entry.id   cb93381a1608d33f0b6db35194c05d07
#
_cell.length_a   1.000
_cell.length_b   1.000
_cell.length_c   1.000
_cell.angle_alpha   90.00
_cell.angle_beta   90.00
_cell.angle_gamma   90.00
#
_symmetry.space_group_name_H-M   'P 1'
#
loop_
_entity.id
_entity.type
_entity.pdbx_description
1 polymer ?
#
loop_
_entity_poly.entity_id
_entity_poly.type
_entity_poly.pdbx_seq_one_letter_code
_entity_poly.pdbx_strand_id
1 'polypeptide(L)'
;MTLLYVPAFAAETEKEQMQSTVLFQANQIDDPNMLMLRAELGVDERSEIVKQATNVFAETDLSKEQADLYTTTQLIRRERKTDGTIVEEYASVAVARSTGTGSSSDQETENSVTVYAMVNYKYEISSDLNMSFGISNTKHRAIYASSVTVNSLYLKNEIDNSYEQVASNSRTISSVTMGTWYTLSAPTSKLYPKASANLYAFTTAKLPGGNEANVRCVVYCNSL
;
A
#
# COMPACT_ATOMS: atom_id res chain seq x y z
N MET A 1 -55.07 27.88 -45.47
CA MET A 1 -54.93 27.61 -44.01
C MET A 1 -53.62 26.87 -43.84
N THR A 2 -52.54 27.59 -43.53
CA THR A 2 -51.16 27.05 -43.53
C THR A 2 -50.77 26.85 -42.07
N LEU A 3 -50.63 25.58 -41.67
CA LEU A 3 -50.14 25.19 -40.37
C LEU A 3 -48.61 25.43 -40.27
N LEU A 4 -48.22 26.39 -39.44
CA LEU A 4 -46.84 26.63 -39.06
C LEU A 4 -46.42 25.54 -38.06
N TYR A 5 -45.46 24.71 -38.47
CA TYR A 5 -44.79 23.74 -37.62
C TYR A 5 -43.70 24.47 -36.83
N VAL A 6 -43.85 24.55 -35.51
CA VAL A 6 -42.81 25.05 -34.61
C VAL A 6 -41.97 23.86 -34.16
N PRO A 7 -40.66 23.80 -34.46
CA PRO A 7 -39.84 22.74 -33.91
C PRO A 7 -39.66 23.00 -32.39
N ALA A 8 -40.03 22.00 -31.59
CA ALA A 8 -39.70 21.96 -30.19
C ALA A 8 -38.18 21.81 -30.07
N PHE A 9 -37.47 22.83 -29.62
CA PHE A 9 -36.11 22.72 -29.15
C PHE A 9 -36.14 21.86 -27.89
N ALA A 10 -35.66 20.61 -28.01
CA ALA A 10 -35.27 19.83 -26.88
C ALA A 10 -34.11 20.56 -26.18
N ALA A 11 -34.36 21.10 -25.02
CA ALA A 11 -33.30 21.57 -24.14
C ALA A 11 -32.54 20.31 -23.70
N GLU A 12 -31.41 20.04 -24.35
CA GLU A 12 -30.38 19.18 -23.80
C GLU A 12 -29.93 19.81 -22.49
N THR A 13 -30.41 19.30 -21.38
CA THR A 13 -29.81 19.54 -20.07
C THR A 13 -28.41 19.00 -20.17
N GLU A 14 -27.45 19.88 -20.40
CA GLU A 14 -26.04 19.62 -20.08
C GLU A 14 -26.02 19.22 -18.61
N LYS A 15 -25.92 17.93 -18.34
CA LYS A 15 -25.44 17.45 -17.06
C LYS A 15 -24.02 17.97 -16.96
N GLU A 16 -23.84 19.13 -16.29
CA GLU A 16 -22.55 19.54 -15.79
C GLU A 16 -21.94 18.31 -15.11
N GLN A 17 -20.96 17.70 -15.76
CA GLN A 17 -20.10 16.73 -15.11
C GLN A 17 -19.40 17.49 -13.99
N MET A 18 -19.96 17.37 -12.81
CA MET A 18 -19.37 17.93 -11.60
C MET A 18 -17.98 17.33 -11.42
N GLN A 19 -16.95 18.03 -11.89
CA GLN A 19 -15.58 17.58 -11.84
C GLN A 19 -15.06 17.72 -10.41
N SER A 20 -14.48 16.64 -9.88
CA SER A 20 -13.72 16.70 -8.64
C SER A 20 -12.51 17.63 -8.80
N THR A 21 -12.11 18.30 -7.71
CA THR A 21 -10.95 19.20 -7.71
C THR A 21 -9.75 18.47 -7.11
N VAL A 22 -8.70 18.29 -7.91
CA VAL A 22 -7.40 17.78 -7.43
C VAL A 22 -6.72 18.88 -6.60
N LEU A 23 -6.47 18.62 -5.33
CA LEU A 23 -5.82 19.52 -4.39
C LEU A 23 -4.30 19.27 -4.30
N PHE A 24 -3.89 18.03 -4.53
CA PHE A 24 -2.48 17.60 -4.49
C PHE A 24 -2.31 16.35 -5.36
N GLN A 25 -1.16 16.25 -6.02
CA GLN A 25 -0.73 15.06 -6.73
C GLN A 25 0.79 14.98 -6.77
N ALA A 26 1.35 13.81 -6.49
CA ALA A 26 2.77 13.49 -6.59
C ALA A 26 2.99 12.14 -7.28
N ASN A 27 4.17 11.96 -7.85
CA ASN A 27 4.57 10.64 -8.34
C ASN A 27 4.94 9.74 -7.15
N GLN A 28 4.50 8.50 -7.19
CA GLN A 28 4.89 7.51 -6.20
C GLN A 28 6.40 7.22 -6.30
N ILE A 29 7.07 7.24 -5.16
CA ILE A 29 8.47 6.86 -5.03
C ILE A 29 8.55 5.34 -4.96
N ASP A 30 9.19 4.73 -5.95
CA ASP A 30 9.43 3.28 -6.04
C ASP A 30 10.94 2.94 -5.97
N ASP A 31 11.82 3.95 -5.88
CA ASP A 31 13.25 3.76 -5.69
C ASP A 31 13.54 3.24 -4.27
N PRO A 32 14.19 2.07 -4.12
CA PRO A 32 14.38 1.44 -2.81
C PRO A 32 15.31 2.22 -1.90
N ASN A 33 16.31 2.93 -2.45
CA ASN A 33 17.22 3.73 -1.65
C ASN A 33 16.50 4.95 -1.08
N MET A 34 15.64 5.57 -1.89
CA MET A 34 14.81 6.69 -1.43
C MET A 34 13.78 6.23 -0.40
N LEU A 35 13.15 5.07 -0.61
CA LEU A 35 12.19 4.50 0.35
C LEU A 35 12.88 4.17 1.67
N MET A 36 14.08 3.59 1.63
CA MET A 36 14.87 3.27 2.82
C MET A 36 15.27 4.54 3.57
N LEU A 37 15.83 5.54 2.86
CA LEU A 37 16.18 6.83 3.46
C LEU A 37 14.99 7.52 4.12
N ARG A 38 13.83 7.53 3.47
CA ARG A 38 12.59 8.09 4.04
C ARG A 38 12.15 7.35 5.30
N ALA A 39 12.28 6.01 5.28
CA ALA A 39 11.93 5.17 6.41
C ALA A 39 12.88 5.37 7.60
N GLU A 40 14.18 5.46 7.37
CA GLU A 40 15.18 5.78 8.39
C GLU A 40 14.97 7.16 9.02
N LEU A 41 14.53 8.14 8.21
CA LEU A 41 14.18 9.49 8.67
C LEU A 41 12.78 9.56 9.33
N GLY A 42 12.02 8.48 9.36
CA GLY A 42 10.67 8.43 9.92
C GLY A 42 9.66 9.31 9.16
N VAL A 43 9.83 9.47 7.84
CA VAL A 43 8.95 10.33 7.03
C VAL A 43 7.57 9.72 6.90
N ASP A 44 6.55 10.44 7.36
CA ASP A 44 5.15 10.08 7.28
C ASP A 44 4.31 11.28 6.80
N GLU A 45 3.82 11.18 5.55
CA GLU A 45 3.06 12.27 4.89
C GLU A 45 1.54 12.14 5.06
N ARG A 46 1.06 11.28 5.95
CA ARG A 46 -0.38 11.23 6.26
C ARG A 46 -0.83 12.59 6.84
N SER A 47 -2.03 13.02 6.44
CA SER A 47 -2.68 14.17 7.09
C SER A 47 -2.91 13.88 8.58
N GLU A 48 -3.02 14.92 9.41
CA GLU A 48 -3.25 14.73 10.86
C GLU A 48 -4.54 13.95 11.14
N ILE A 49 -5.57 14.12 10.31
CA ILE A 49 -6.82 13.36 10.42
C ILE A 49 -6.56 11.88 10.15
N VAL A 50 -5.78 11.56 9.10
CA VAL A 50 -5.46 10.16 8.77
C VAL A 50 -4.51 9.56 9.80
N LYS A 51 -3.55 10.31 10.34
CA LYS A 51 -2.68 9.85 11.42
C LYS A 51 -3.45 9.47 12.69
N GLN A 52 -4.44 10.26 13.06
CA GLN A 52 -5.31 9.94 14.20
C GLN A 52 -6.18 8.72 13.93
N ALA A 53 -6.56 8.50 12.69
CA ALA A 53 -7.44 7.42 12.26
C ALA A 53 -6.72 6.11 11.95
N THR A 54 -5.42 6.14 11.70
CA THR A 54 -4.65 4.96 11.27
C THR A 54 -3.25 4.95 11.89
N ASN A 55 -2.72 3.72 12.10
CA ASN A 55 -1.31 3.50 12.42
C ASN A 55 -0.70 2.59 11.35
N VAL A 56 0.58 2.82 11.02
CA VAL A 56 1.32 2.00 10.05
C VAL A 56 2.46 1.30 10.77
N PHE A 57 2.55 -0.01 10.58
CA PHE A 57 3.56 -0.84 11.22
C PHE A 57 4.24 -1.76 10.20
N ALA A 58 5.51 -2.08 10.50
CA ALA A 58 6.23 -3.18 9.88
C ALA A 58 6.28 -4.34 10.88
N GLU A 59 5.95 -5.54 10.40
CA GLU A 59 6.04 -6.77 11.17
C GLU A 59 6.79 -7.84 10.38
N THR A 60 7.49 -8.73 11.06
CA THR A 60 8.17 -9.89 10.48
C THR A 60 8.10 -11.05 11.48
N ASP A 61 8.14 -12.28 10.96
CA ASP A 61 8.28 -13.49 11.78
C ASP A 61 9.74 -13.76 12.15
N LEU A 62 10.70 -13.02 11.56
CA LEU A 62 12.09 -13.06 11.97
C LEU A 62 12.23 -12.47 13.37
N SER A 63 13.12 -13.02 14.19
CA SER A 63 13.43 -12.46 15.48
C SER A 63 13.95 -11.02 15.32
N LYS A 64 13.69 -10.13 16.29
CA LYS A 64 14.16 -8.73 16.25
C LYS A 64 15.68 -8.61 16.14
N GLU A 65 16.40 -9.65 16.52
CA GLU A 65 17.86 -9.73 16.40
C GLU A 65 18.33 -10.04 14.98
N GLN A 66 17.42 -10.45 14.08
CA GLN A 66 17.72 -10.87 12.71
C GLN A 66 17.19 -9.92 11.63
N ALA A 67 16.40 -8.91 11.99
CA ALA A 67 15.88 -7.97 11.01
C ALA A 67 15.66 -6.57 11.58
N ASP A 68 16.12 -5.57 10.83
CA ASP A 68 15.75 -4.17 11.03
C ASP A 68 14.44 -3.89 10.30
N LEU A 69 13.50 -3.29 10.99
CA LEU A 69 12.17 -2.96 10.47
C LEU A 69 11.98 -1.45 10.35
N TYR A 70 11.54 -1.02 9.18
CA TYR A 70 11.31 0.39 8.88
C TYR A 70 9.98 0.59 8.19
N THR A 71 9.35 1.76 8.40
CA THR A 71 8.15 2.17 7.67
C THR A 71 8.24 3.60 7.16
N THR A 72 7.61 3.87 6.03
CA THR A 72 7.41 5.22 5.51
C THR A 72 6.08 5.30 4.80
N THR A 73 5.44 6.47 4.85
CA THR A 73 4.19 6.72 4.13
C THR A 73 4.31 7.96 3.26
N GLN A 74 3.83 7.86 2.03
CA GLN A 74 3.80 8.94 1.05
C GLN A 74 2.34 9.28 0.71
N LEU A 75 2.00 10.57 0.67
CA LEU A 75 0.77 11.07 0.07
C LEU A 75 0.96 11.11 -1.45
N ILE A 76 0.10 10.42 -2.19
CA ILE A 76 0.13 10.36 -3.66
C ILE A 76 -0.85 11.36 -4.26
N ARG A 77 -2.06 11.43 -3.71
CA ARG A 77 -3.11 12.30 -4.24
C ARG A 77 -4.05 12.76 -3.13
N ARG A 78 -4.53 13.98 -3.26
CA ARG A 78 -5.67 14.50 -2.51
C ARG A 78 -6.63 15.19 -3.46
N GLU A 79 -7.90 14.87 -3.35
CA GLU A 79 -8.94 15.47 -4.18
C GLU A 79 -10.17 15.76 -3.33
N ARG A 80 -10.92 16.80 -3.73
CA ARG A 80 -12.23 17.11 -3.18
C ARG A 80 -13.29 16.78 -4.21
N LYS A 81 -14.22 15.91 -3.86
CA LYS A 81 -15.41 15.62 -4.65
C LYS A 81 -16.40 16.77 -4.52
N THR A 82 -17.37 16.83 -5.43
CA THR A 82 -18.41 17.87 -5.46
C THR A 82 -19.35 17.87 -4.26
N ASP A 83 -19.52 16.71 -3.62
CA ASP A 83 -20.29 16.55 -2.38
C ASP A 83 -19.50 16.96 -1.12
N GLY A 84 -18.28 17.49 -1.27
CA GLY A 84 -17.39 17.88 -0.19
C GLY A 84 -16.53 16.74 0.35
N THR A 85 -16.71 15.50 -0.09
CA THR A 85 -15.88 14.35 0.31
C THR A 85 -14.42 14.60 -0.07
N ILE A 86 -13.52 14.42 0.88
CA ILE A 86 -12.07 14.41 0.62
C ILE A 86 -11.62 12.98 0.38
N VAL A 87 -10.87 12.79 -0.70
CA VAL A 87 -10.22 11.53 -1.04
C VAL A 87 -8.72 11.72 -0.96
N GLU A 88 -8.06 10.85 -0.21
CA GLU A 88 -6.61 10.82 -0.10
C GLU A 88 -6.10 9.43 -0.49
N GLU A 89 -5.05 9.39 -1.32
CA GLU A 89 -4.37 8.16 -1.76
C GLU A 89 -2.96 8.16 -1.20
N TYR A 90 -2.59 7.04 -0.57
CA TYR A 90 -1.32 6.87 0.11
C TYR A 90 -0.60 5.61 -0.36
N ALA A 91 0.73 5.63 -0.27
CA ALA A 91 1.59 4.46 -0.34
C ALA A 91 2.32 4.31 1.01
N SER A 92 1.96 3.30 1.79
CA SER A 92 2.70 2.91 3.00
C SER A 92 3.59 1.72 2.71
N VAL A 93 4.85 1.81 3.10
CA VAL A 93 5.87 0.80 2.83
C VAL A 93 6.43 0.30 4.15
N ALA A 94 6.51 -1.01 4.30
CA ALA A 94 7.31 -1.68 5.31
C ALA A 94 8.52 -2.35 4.66
N VAL A 95 9.65 -2.24 5.32
CA VAL A 95 10.93 -2.82 4.89
C VAL A 95 11.46 -3.68 6.03
N ALA A 96 11.82 -4.93 5.72
CA ALA A 96 12.60 -5.77 6.60
C ALA A 96 13.95 -6.08 5.94
N ARG A 97 15.03 -5.71 6.61
CA ARG A 97 16.39 -6.04 6.23
C ARG A 97 16.89 -7.16 7.13
N SER A 98 17.00 -8.36 6.57
CA SER A 98 17.61 -9.49 7.26
C SER A 98 19.12 -9.37 7.18
N THR A 99 19.78 -9.31 8.34
CA THR A 99 21.24 -9.50 8.44
C THR A 99 21.49 -10.99 8.65
N GLY A 100 22.17 -11.64 7.70
CA GLY A 100 22.49 -13.06 7.80
C GLY A 100 23.30 -13.33 9.08
N THR A 101 22.93 -14.37 9.83
CA THR A 101 23.70 -14.88 10.97
C THR A 101 24.94 -15.61 10.50
N GLY A 102 25.92 -14.90 9.95
CA GLY A 102 27.28 -15.39 9.74
C GLY A 102 28.14 -15.03 10.93
N SER A 103 28.78 -15.99 11.56
CA SER A 103 29.61 -15.81 12.75
C SER A 103 30.96 -15.11 12.51
N SER A 104 31.11 -14.34 11.42
CA SER A 104 32.30 -13.53 11.15
C SER A 104 31.89 -12.15 10.60
N SER A 105 32.51 -11.12 11.14
CA SER A 105 32.25 -9.70 10.82
C SER A 105 32.38 -9.30 9.34
N ASP A 106 32.95 -10.16 8.51
CA ASP A 106 33.16 -9.88 7.07
C ASP A 106 32.09 -10.54 6.16
N GLN A 107 31.20 -11.37 6.70
CA GLN A 107 30.14 -12.05 5.93
C GLN A 107 28.73 -11.46 6.10
N GLU A 108 28.56 -10.46 6.94
CA GLU A 108 27.25 -9.85 7.23
C GLU A 108 26.59 -9.21 6.01
N THR A 109 27.37 -8.78 5.02
CA THR A 109 26.85 -8.15 3.80
C THR A 109 26.56 -9.15 2.66
N GLU A 110 27.15 -10.33 2.65
CA GLU A 110 27.03 -11.28 1.53
C GLU A 110 25.71 -12.08 1.52
N ASN A 111 25.04 -12.21 2.67
CA ASN A 111 23.82 -13.00 2.80
C ASN A 111 22.57 -12.15 3.12
N SER A 112 22.65 -10.83 2.98
CA SER A 112 21.51 -9.98 3.31
C SER A 112 20.40 -10.05 2.26
N VAL A 113 19.17 -10.21 2.74
CA VAL A 113 17.97 -10.11 1.94
C VAL A 113 17.14 -8.96 2.50
N THR A 114 16.75 -8.01 1.65
CA THR A 114 15.84 -6.94 2.00
C THR A 114 14.52 -7.17 1.28
N VAL A 115 13.43 -7.28 2.02
CA VAL A 115 12.09 -7.45 1.48
C VAL A 115 11.24 -6.22 1.75
N TYR A 116 10.42 -5.88 0.78
CA TYR A 116 9.53 -4.71 0.80
C TYR A 116 8.09 -5.17 0.61
N ALA A 117 7.20 -4.66 1.43
CA ALA A 117 5.76 -4.76 1.23
C ALA A 117 5.16 -3.35 1.23
N MET A 118 4.41 -3.00 0.20
CA MET A 118 3.78 -1.69 0.03
C MET A 118 2.29 -1.86 -0.11
N VAL A 119 1.53 -1.10 0.66
CA VAL A 119 0.07 -0.96 0.53
C VAL A 119 -0.21 0.39 -0.11
N ASN A 120 -0.76 0.38 -1.32
CA ASN A 120 -1.39 1.55 -1.91
C ASN A 120 -2.87 1.54 -1.52
N TYR A 121 -3.31 2.53 -0.78
CA TYR A 121 -4.66 2.58 -0.26
C TYR A 121 -5.29 3.95 -0.45
N LYS A 122 -6.61 3.92 -0.48
CA LYS A 122 -7.47 5.07 -0.61
C LYS A 122 -8.21 5.29 0.69
N TYR A 123 -8.29 6.54 1.09
CA TYR A 123 -9.00 6.99 2.27
C TYR A 123 -10.02 8.06 1.87
N GLU A 124 -11.28 7.87 2.23
CA GLU A 124 -12.36 8.82 1.95
C GLU A 124 -12.91 9.39 3.26
N ILE A 125 -13.04 10.70 3.33
CA ILE A 125 -13.62 11.44 4.45
C ILE A 125 -14.84 12.17 3.91
N SER A 126 -16.05 11.74 4.29
CA SER A 126 -17.28 12.41 3.89
C SER A 126 -17.44 13.75 4.60
N SER A 127 -18.36 14.59 4.12
CA SER A 127 -18.73 15.85 4.77
C SER A 127 -19.20 15.67 6.22
N ASP A 128 -19.76 14.50 6.57
CA ASP A 128 -20.20 14.14 7.92
C ASP A 128 -19.09 13.50 8.77
N LEU A 129 -17.82 13.61 8.32
CA LEU A 129 -16.64 13.01 8.95
C LEU A 129 -16.66 11.48 9.04
N ASN A 130 -17.56 10.79 8.30
CA ASN A 130 -17.49 9.36 8.16
C ASN A 130 -16.28 8.99 7.30
N MET A 131 -15.50 8.04 7.78
CA MET A 131 -14.25 7.65 7.18
C MET A 131 -14.33 6.22 6.65
N SER A 132 -13.86 6.02 5.42
CA SER A 132 -13.74 4.70 4.81
C SER A 132 -12.45 4.57 4.02
N PHE A 133 -11.98 3.35 3.85
CA PHE A 133 -10.71 3.07 3.17
C PHE A 133 -10.71 1.68 2.52
N GLY A 134 -9.77 1.49 1.61
CA GLY A 134 -9.57 0.23 0.91
C GLY A 134 -8.24 0.20 0.19
N ILE A 135 -7.80 -1.01 -0.15
CA ILE A 135 -6.58 -1.22 -0.92
C ILE A 135 -6.84 -0.88 -2.40
N SER A 136 -5.99 -0.08 -3.01
CA SER A 136 -5.96 0.14 -4.46
C SER A 136 -5.14 -0.96 -5.16
N ASN A 137 -3.98 -1.26 -4.64
CA ASN A 137 -3.11 -2.38 -5.02
C ASN A 137 -2.02 -2.56 -3.94
N THR A 138 -1.23 -3.63 -4.06
CA THR A 138 -0.01 -3.78 -3.28
C THR A 138 1.18 -4.02 -4.19
N LYS A 139 2.36 -3.59 -3.75
CA LYS A 139 3.62 -3.85 -4.45
C LYS A 139 4.58 -4.57 -3.53
N HIS A 140 5.34 -5.47 -4.11
CA HIS A 140 6.20 -6.41 -3.41
C HIS A 140 7.55 -6.51 -4.10
N ARG A 141 8.63 -6.58 -3.34
CA ARG A 141 9.98 -6.61 -3.89
C ARG A 141 10.94 -7.34 -2.95
N ALA A 142 11.96 -7.98 -3.54
CA ALA A 142 13.12 -8.48 -2.81
C ALA A 142 14.40 -7.94 -3.45
N ILE A 143 15.35 -7.52 -2.61
CA ILE A 143 16.72 -7.18 -2.99
C ILE A 143 17.63 -8.12 -2.20
N TYR A 144 18.57 -8.76 -2.87
CA TYR A 144 19.47 -9.73 -2.27
C TYR A 144 20.83 -9.68 -2.96
N ALA A 145 21.89 -10.10 -2.25
CA ALA A 145 23.22 -10.21 -2.82
C ALA A 145 23.24 -11.26 -3.94
N SER A 146 24.14 -11.13 -4.90
CA SER A 146 24.29 -12.09 -6.01
C SER A 146 24.66 -13.52 -5.57
N SER A 147 25.21 -13.65 -4.38
CA SER A 147 25.50 -14.94 -3.70
C SER A 147 24.26 -15.62 -3.12
N VAL A 148 23.13 -14.88 -2.97
CA VAL A 148 21.89 -15.39 -2.41
C VAL A 148 20.95 -15.84 -3.52
N THR A 149 20.35 -17.01 -3.38
CA THR A 149 19.29 -17.51 -4.26
C THR A 149 17.93 -17.26 -3.60
N VAL A 150 17.01 -16.62 -4.31
CA VAL A 150 15.60 -16.53 -3.92
C VAL A 150 14.80 -17.48 -4.81
N ASN A 151 14.31 -18.57 -4.22
CA ASN A 151 13.58 -19.61 -4.94
C ASN A 151 12.22 -19.13 -5.44
N SER A 152 11.52 -18.38 -4.61
CA SER A 152 10.23 -17.78 -4.96
C SER A 152 9.91 -16.59 -4.07
N LEU A 153 8.99 -15.74 -4.55
CA LEU A 153 8.41 -14.63 -3.79
C LEU A 153 6.91 -14.86 -3.64
N TYR A 154 6.44 -15.05 -2.43
CA TYR A 154 5.02 -15.11 -2.11
C TYR A 154 4.51 -13.72 -1.77
N LEU A 155 3.46 -13.32 -2.46
CA LEU A 155 2.78 -12.03 -2.34
C LEU A 155 1.38 -12.28 -1.82
N LYS A 156 0.94 -11.50 -0.84
CA LYS A 156 -0.45 -11.51 -0.37
C LYS A 156 -0.88 -10.11 -0.02
N ASN A 157 -2.12 -9.78 -0.29
CA ASN A 157 -2.80 -8.65 0.33
C ASN A 157 -4.10 -9.12 0.99
N GLU A 158 -4.53 -8.38 1.99
CA GLU A 158 -5.65 -8.76 2.82
C GLU A 158 -6.33 -7.53 3.42
N ILE A 159 -7.62 -7.64 3.60
CA ILE A 159 -8.44 -6.70 4.37
C ILE A 159 -9.15 -7.51 5.45
N ASP A 160 -8.92 -7.13 6.71
CA ASP A 160 -9.63 -7.68 7.85
C ASP A 160 -10.73 -6.71 8.29
N ASN A 161 -11.81 -7.26 8.80
CA ASN A 161 -12.88 -6.52 9.45
C ASN A 161 -13.01 -7.02 10.89
N SER A 162 -12.40 -6.30 11.82
CA SER A 162 -12.45 -6.50 13.27
C SER A 162 -11.97 -7.84 13.82
N TYR A 163 -12.08 -8.95 13.11
CA TYR A 163 -11.60 -10.29 13.50
C TYR A 163 -11.73 -11.32 12.36
N GLU A 164 -12.26 -10.92 11.22
CA GLU A 164 -12.46 -11.82 10.09
C GLU A 164 -11.79 -11.25 8.84
N GLN A 165 -11.09 -12.11 8.13
CA GLN A 165 -10.59 -11.79 6.80
C GLN A 165 -11.81 -11.61 5.87
N VAL A 166 -12.01 -10.39 5.37
CA VAL A 166 -13.16 -10.09 4.49
C VAL A 166 -12.81 -10.16 3.01
N ALA A 167 -11.52 -9.97 2.67
CA ALA A 167 -11.03 -10.12 1.31
C ALA A 167 -9.52 -10.38 1.32
N SER A 168 -9.05 -11.24 0.44
CA SER A 168 -7.62 -11.45 0.22
C SER A 168 -7.33 -11.82 -1.22
N ASN A 169 -6.08 -11.55 -1.64
CA ASN A 169 -5.54 -11.99 -2.91
C ASN A 169 -4.08 -12.42 -2.68
N SER A 170 -3.61 -13.42 -3.42
CA SER A 170 -2.25 -13.90 -3.31
C SER A 170 -1.70 -14.42 -4.63
N ARG A 171 -0.37 -14.40 -4.74
CA ARG A 171 0.36 -14.92 -5.91
C ARG A 171 1.75 -15.36 -5.51
N THR A 172 2.22 -16.44 -6.11
CA THR A 172 3.62 -16.88 -6.02
C THR A 172 4.35 -16.57 -7.34
N ILE A 173 5.53 -15.97 -7.22
CA ILE A 173 6.45 -15.72 -8.32
C ILE A 173 7.58 -16.73 -8.17
N SER A 174 7.70 -17.68 -9.11
CA SER A 174 8.74 -18.72 -9.09
C SER A 174 10.04 -18.32 -9.79
N SER A 175 10.00 -17.28 -10.64
CA SER A 175 11.19 -16.73 -11.29
C SER A 175 11.37 -15.29 -10.82
N VAL A 176 12.04 -15.14 -9.68
CA VAL A 176 12.21 -13.82 -9.05
C VAL A 176 13.37 -13.09 -9.72
N THR A 177 13.09 -11.89 -10.22
CA THR A 177 14.12 -10.96 -10.70
C THR A 177 14.45 -9.99 -9.57
N MET A 178 15.71 -9.99 -9.16
CA MET A 178 16.22 -9.10 -8.12
C MET A 178 15.84 -7.65 -8.41
N GLY A 179 15.31 -6.99 -7.41
CA GLY A 179 14.99 -5.57 -7.49
C GLY A 179 13.76 -5.21 -8.32
N THR A 180 13.02 -6.18 -8.85
CA THR A 180 11.77 -5.93 -9.58
C THR A 180 10.60 -5.76 -8.61
N TRP A 181 9.76 -4.75 -8.86
CA TRP A 181 8.48 -4.62 -8.20
C TRP A 181 7.41 -5.50 -8.85
N TYR A 182 6.78 -6.33 -8.05
CA TYR A 182 5.64 -7.15 -8.44
C TYR A 182 4.36 -6.56 -7.85
N THR A 183 3.40 -6.25 -8.72
CA THR A 183 2.11 -5.68 -8.30
C THR A 183 1.06 -6.78 -8.15
N LEU A 184 0.28 -6.69 -7.08
CA LEU A 184 -0.89 -7.50 -6.83
C LEU A 184 -2.12 -6.59 -6.76
N SER A 185 -3.14 -6.89 -7.56
CA SER A 185 -4.38 -6.12 -7.58
C SER A 185 -5.07 -6.12 -6.21
N ALA A 186 -5.88 -5.11 -5.95
CA ALA A 186 -6.73 -5.09 -4.77
C ALA A 186 -7.58 -6.37 -4.66
N PRO A 187 -7.82 -6.89 -3.46
CA PRO A 187 -8.66 -8.08 -3.29
C PRO A 187 -10.14 -7.75 -3.53
N THR A 188 -10.51 -6.48 -3.43
CA THR A 188 -11.85 -5.94 -3.71
C THR A 188 -11.77 -4.44 -3.99
N SER A 189 -12.73 -3.92 -4.73
CA SER A 189 -12.91 -2.47 -4.93
C SER A 189 -13.74 -1.78 -3.84
N LYS A 190 -14.28 -2.55 -2.89
CA LYS A 190 -15.12 -2.02 -1.81
C LYS A 190 -14.28 -1.24 -0.82
N LEU A 191 -14.82 -0.11 -0.35
CA LEU A 191 -14.31 0.62 0.81
C LEU A 191 -15.02 0.15 2.08
N TYR A 192 -14.29 0.12 3.17
CA TYR A 192 -14.78 -0.33 4.48
C TYR A 192 -14.75 0.83 5.47
N PRO A 193 -15.75 0.92 6.36
CA PRO A 193 -15.76 1.91 7.43
C PRO A 193 -14.53 1.78 8.33
N LYS A 194 -13.99 2.91 8.78
CA LYS A 194 -12.80 3.00 9.62
C LYS A 194 -12.82 2.08 10.85
N ALA A 195 -13.95 1.99 11.55
CA ALA A 195 -14.04 1.28 12.83
C ALA A 195 -13.80 -0.23 12.76
N SER A 196 -13.55 -0.80 11.61
CA SER A 196 -13.66 -2.25 11.46
C SER A 196 -12.64 -2.92 10.56
N ALA A 197 -11.76 -2.20 9.87
CA ALA A 197 -10.89 -2.86 8.90
C ALA A 197 -9.41 -2.48 9.02
N ASN A 198 -8.54 -3.44 8.76
CA ASN A 198 -7.10 -3.24 8.63
C ASN A 198 -6.65 -3.69 7.26
N LEU A 199 -5.63 -3.04 6.72
CA LEU A 199 -5.09 -3.33 5.40
C LEU A 199 -3.70 -3.95 5.54
N TYR A 200 -3.45 -5.00 4.78
CA TYR A 200 -2.20 -5.73 4.84
C TYR A 200 -1.59 -5.95 3.46
N ALA A 201 -0.25 -5.88 3.41
CA ALA A 201 0.55 -6.44 2.34
C ALA A 201 1.63 -7.33 2.96
N PHE A 202 1.76 -8.56 2.47
CA PHE A 202 2.74 -9.54 2.91
C PHE A 202 3.67 -9.88 1.75
N THR A 203 4.96 -9.85 2.03
CA THR A 203 6.00 -10.30 1.10
C THR A 203 6.85 -11.35 1.81
N THR A 204 6.94 -12.56 1.26
CA THR A 204 7.80 -13.62 1.77
C THR A 204 8.72 -14.10 0.65
N ALA A 205 10.03 -13.88 0.82
CA ALA A 205 11.06 -14.45 -0.03
C ALA A 205 11.49 -15.82 0.52
N LYS A 206 11.29 -16.88 -0.28
CA LYS A 206 11.70 -18.23 0.07
C LYS A 206 13.12 -18.48 -0.38
N LEU A 207 13.96 -18.86 0.55
CA LEU A 207 15.39 -19.10 0.37
C LEU A 207 15.69 -20.62 0.35
N PRO A 208 16.90 -21.05 -0.09
CA PRO A 208 17.31 -22.44 0.01
C PRO A 208 17.26 -22.97 1.45
N GLY A 209 17.02 -24.27 1.59
CA GLY A 209 16.96 -24.91 2.90
C GLY A 209 15.68 -24.66 3.70
N GLY A 210 14.67 -24.04 3.08
CA GLY A 210 13.39 -23.74 3.75
C GLY A 210 13.40 -22.45 4.58
N ASN A 211 14.47 -21.67 4.52
CA ASN A 211 14.55 -20.36 5.15
C ASN A 211 13.64 -19.35 4.43
N GLU A 212 13.16 -18.38 5.18
CA GLU A 212 12.27 -17.33 4.66
C GLU A 212 12.72 -15.96 5.18
N ALA A 213 12.64 -14.94 4.30
CA ALA A 213 12.69 -13.54 4.70
C ALA A 213 11.31 -12.93 4.39
N ASN A 214 10.66 -12.39 5.41
CA ASN A 214 9.32 -11.86 5.25
C ASN A 214 9.15 -10.49 5.89
N VAL A 215 8.19 -9.73 5.36
CA VAL A 215 7.73 -8.46 5.92
C VAL A 215 6.24 -8.31 5.70
N ARG A 216 5.58 -7.75 6.68
CA ARG A 216 4.18 -7.34 6.62
C ARG A 216 4.07 -5.84 6.84
N CYS A 217 3.51 -5.13 5.86
CA CYS A 217 3.06 -3.75 6.03
C CYS A 217 1.61 -3.78 6.51
N VAL A 218 1.34 -3.13 7.61
CA VAL A 218 0.01 -3.10 8.22
C VAL A 218 -0.43 -1.65 8.38
N VAL A 219 -1.63 -1.34 7.88
CA VAL A 219 -2.33 -0.09 8.14
C VAL A 219 -3.51 -0.42 9.06
N TYR A 220 -3.32 -0.22 10.36
CA TYR A 220 -4.38 -0.39 11.36
C TYR A 220 -5.28 0.83 11.36
N CYS A 221 -6.57 0.60 11.30
CA CYS A 221 -7.57 1.65 11.42
C CYS A 221 -8.12 1.70 12.84
N ASN A 222 -7.78 2.78 13.52
CA ASN A 222 -8.17 2.97 14.90
C ASN A 222 -9.65 3.36 14.97
N SER A 223 -10.40 2.73 15.88
CA SER A 223 -11.62 3.33 16.40
C SER A 223 -11.21 4.54 17.26
N LEU A 224 -11.71 5.72 16.96
CA LEU A 224 -11.69 6.84 17.90
C LEU A 224 -12.61 6.53 19.07
#